data_8ba17f1c99f2a0c4888bdaa56f6ec676
#
_entry.id   8ba17f1c99f2a0c4888bdaa56f6ec676
#
_cell.length_a   1.000
_cell.length_b   1.000
_cell.length_c   1.000
_cell.angle_alpha   90.00
_cell.angle_beta   90.00
_cell.angle_gamma   90.00
#
_symmetry.space_group_name_H-M   'P 1'
#
loop_
_entity.id
_entity.type
_entity.pdbx_description
1 polymer ?
#
loop_
_entity_poly.entity_id
_entity_poly.type
_entity_poly.pdbx_seq_one_letter_code
_entity_poly.pdbx_strand_id
1 'polypeptide(L)'
;MATITFEQVSKRFPGTGDTPAVDQVSFSVPTGSMCMLLGTSGSGKTTLLRMVNRLSDPTSGSVTIDGVATTAQDPIALRRRIGYVIQQVGLLPHLTVAKNVGIVPAITGDRSPATQRRIDDLLDLVGLPPAEYRDRYPRQLSGGQAQRVGLARALAADPAILLMDEPFGALDAITRRRMQAELQRIQRTMQKTILFVTHDVDEAFSLGDHIAVLSAGRLEQFGTPSALLTAPASAFVSRLVGADESLRQLEYLPVTTVLEPGPPQDTTAEPLAAGDTLLHATLRLMESGQSALAVVDDGRMVGHVTLAGIARVLRGHAGTAPLAAE
;
A
#
# COMPACT_ATOMS: atom_id res chain seq x y z
N MET A 1 -4.14 -16.85 -2.74
CA MET A 1 -4.55 -15.48 -3.08
C MET A 1 -5.95 -15.26 -2.53
N ALA A 2 -6.29 -14.06 -2.09
CA ALA A 2 -7.62 -13.84 -1.48
C ALA A 2 -8.11 -12.41 -1.78
N THR A 3 -9.40 -12.26 -2.06
CA THR A 3 -10.09 -10.97 -2.25
C THR A 3 -10.72 -10.53 -0.93
N ILE A 4 -10.62 -9.25 -0.58
CA ILE A 4 -11.30 -8.68 0.60
C ILE A 4 -12.39 -7.72 0.09
N THR A 5 -13.62 -7.92 0.52
CA THR A 5 -14.73 -7.02 0.14
C THR A 5 -15.41 -6.45 1.37
N PHE A 6 -15.64 -5.14 1.35
CA PHE A 6 -16.44 -4.41 2.33
C PHE A 6 -17.77 -4.02 1.67
N GLU A 7 -18.90 -4.37 2.30
CA GLU A 7 -20.25 -4.10 1.79
C GLU A 7 -21.05 -3.35 2.83
N GLN A 8 -21.29 -2.05 2.59
CA GLN A 8 -22.07 -1.15 3.47
C GLN A 8 -21.65 -1.25 4.95
N VAL A 9 -20.33 -1.37 5.17
CA VAL A 9 -19.77 -1.60 6.51
C VAL A 9 -19.90 -0.36 7.36
N SER A 10 -20.52 -0.51 8.54
CA SER A 10 -20.56 0.54 9.55
C SER A 10 -20.10 0.03 10.90
N LYS A 11 -19.46 0.90 11.67
CA LYS A 11 -19.02 0.63 13.05
C LYS A 11 -19.33 1.77 13.98
N ARG A 12 -20.06 1.46 15.03
CA ARG A 12 -20.31 2.36 16.18
C ARG A 12 -19.71 1.73 17.43
N PHE A 13 -19.02 2.52 18.23
CA PHE A 13 -18.53 2.08 19.53
C PHE A 13 -19.46 2.58 20.62
N PRO A 14 -19.72 1.78 21.65
CA PRO A 14 -20.50 2.23 22.81
C PRO A 14 -19.81 3.45 23.46
N GLY A 15 -20.59 4.48 23.79
CA GLY A 15 -20.09 5.66 24.52
C GLY A 15 -19.43 6.75 23.68
N THR A 16 -19.33 6.61 22.35
CA THR A 16 -18.75 7.63 21.46
C THR A 16 -19.76 8.60 20.85
N GLY A 17 -21.00 8.64 21.37
CA GLY A 17 -22.09 9.44 20.79
C GLY A 17 -22.64 8.80 19.52
N ASP A 18 -23.41 9.60 18.73
CA ASP A 18 -24.08 9.11 17.51
C ASP A 18 -23.17 9.00 16.28
N THR A 19 -21.93 9.49 16.35
CA THR A 19 -21.02 9.49 15.19
C THR A 19 -20.37 8.11 15.01
N PRO A 20 -20.60 7.43 13.88
CA PRO A 20 -19.96 6.16 13.61
C PRO A 20 -18.47 6.34 13.33
N ALA A 21 -17.65 5.41 13.80
CA ALA A 21 -16.22 5.36 13.47
C ALA A 21 -15.97 4.93 12.01
N VAL A 22 -16.92 4.17 11.44
CA VAL A 22 -17.02 3.81 10.02
C VAL A 22 -18.48 3.87 9.63
N ASP A 23 -18.81 4.47 8.49
CA ASP A 23 -20.16 4.73 8.02
C ASP A 23 -20.36 4.29 6.56
N GLN A 24 -21.07 3.20 6.36
CA GLN A 24 -21.50 2.64 5.06
C GLN A 24 -20.37 2.50 4.01
N VAL A 25 -19.19 2.10 4.44
CA VAL A 25 -18.03 1.92 3.54
C VAL A 25 -18.19 0.68 2.68
N SER A 26 -18.02 0.85 1.35
CA SER A 26 -18.06 -0.24 0.37
C SER A 26 -16.93 -0.11 -0.63
N PHE A 27 -16.06 -1.11 -0.71
CA PHE A 27 -15.04 -1.28 -1.76
C PHE A 27 -14.51 -2.72 -1.73
N SER A 28 -13.77 -3.10 -2.77
CA SER A 28 -13.16 -4.43 -2.87
C SER A 28 -11.66 -4.31 -3.16
N VAL A 29 -10.85 -5.08 -2.41
CA VAL A 29 -9.41 -5.20 -2.61
C VAL A 29 -9.17 -6.39 -3.53
N PRO A 30 -8.65 -6.17 -4.74
CA PRO A 30 -8.38 -7.26 -5.67
C PRO A 30 -7.33 -8.24 -5.12
N THR A 31 -7.46 -9.49 -5.51
CA THR A 31 -6.50 -10.54 -5.19
C THR A 31 -5.10 -10.17 -5.65
N GLY A 32 -4.11 -10.34 -4.78
CA GLY A 32 -2.69 -10.09 -5.09
C GLY A 32 -2.32 -8.61 -5.23
N SER A 33 -3.23 -7.68 -4.90
CA SER A 33 -2.96 -6.24 -4.92
C SER A 33 -2.63 -5.69 -3.54
N MET A 34 -1.94 -4.54 -3.54
CA MET A 34 -1.70 -3.73 -2.35
C MET A 34 -2.70 -2.56 -2.33
N CYS A 35 -3.62 -2.58 -1.37
CA CYS A 35 -4.59 -1.52 -1.17
C CYS A 35 -4.22 -0.68 0.04
N MET A 36 -4.09 0.62 -0.17
CA MET A 36 -3.75 1.60 0.85
C MET A 36 -5.01 2.21 1.44
N LEU A 37 -5.15 2.21 2.75
CA LEU A 37 -6.16 2.99 3.46
C LEU A 37 -5.51 4.32 3.86
N LEU A 38 -5.85 5.39 3.14
CA LEU A 38 -5.31 6.74 3.31
C LEU A 38 -6.36 7.67 3.95
N GLY A 39 -5.93 8.61 4.75
CA GLY A 39 -6.81 9.64 5.34
C GLY A 39 -6.25 10.18 6.65
N THR A 40 -6.93 11.20 7.18
CA THR A 40 -6.54 11.86 8.44
C THR A 40 -6.64 10.93 9.65
N SER A 41 -6.04 11.32 10.77
CA SER A 41 -6.23 10.60 12.04
C SER A 41 -7.71 10.54 12.42
N GLY A 42 -8.17 9.40 12.92
CA GLY A 42 -9.58 9.19 13.28
C GLY A 42 -10.54 8.94 12.11
N SER A 43 -10.09 8.86 10.86
CA SER A 43 -10.95 8.60 9.70
C SER A 43 -11.47 7.15 9.57
N GLY A 44 -11.16 6.24 10.51
CA GLY A 44 -11.70 4.87 10.52
C GLY A 44 -10.78 3.79 9.92
N LYS A 45 -9.59 4.12 9.41
CA LYS A 45 -8.65 3.20 8.74
C LYS A 45 -8.34 1.94 9.55
N THR A 46 -7.78 2.12 10.75
CA THR A 46 -7.45 1.01 11.66
C THR A 46 -8.69 0.20 12.06
N THR A 47 -9.86 0.85 12.17
CA THR A 47 -11.12 0.17 12.45
C THR A 47 -11.52 -0.76 11.30
N LEU A 48 -11.45 -0.30 10.06
CA LEU A 48 -11.68 -1.14 8.87
C LEU A 48 -10.70 -2.30 8.81
N LEU A 49 -9.41 -2.02 8.99
CA LEU A 49 -8.38 -3.06 9.00
C LEU A 49 -8.69 -4.15 10.04
N ARG A 50 -9.08 -3.75 11.26
CA ARG A 50 -9.39 -4.67 12.38
C ARG A 50 -10.66 -5.50 12.16
N MET A 51 -11.54 -5.10 11.26
CA MET A 51 -12.72 -5.91 10.92
C MET A 51 -12.38 -7.09 10.03
N VAL A 52 -11.33 -6.99 9.20
CA VAL A 52 -10.90 -8.10 8.33
C VAL A 52 -10.46 -9.31 9.15
N ASN A 53 -9.75 -9.12 10.25
CA ASN A 53 -9.29 -10.20 11.14
C ASN A 53 -10.18 -10.42 12.39
N ARG A 54 -11.38 -9.81 12.41
CA ARG A 54 -12.33 -9.91 13.52
C ARG A 54 -11.77 -9.50 14.88
N LEU A 55 -10.83 -8.54 14.92
CA LEU A 55 -10.49 -7.83 16.17
C LEU A 55 -11.58 -6.82 16.54
N SER A 56 -12.44 -6.46 15.58
CA SER A 56 -13.65 -5.67 15.77
C SER A 56 -14.67 -6.18 14.76
N ASP A 57 -15.88 -6.56 15.20
CA ASP A 57 -16.95 -6.91 14.27
C ASP A 57 -17.68 -5.65 13.80
N PRO A 58 -18.20 -5.58 12.56
CA PRO A 58 -19.04 -4.48 12.09
C PRO A 58 -20.34 -4.40 12.91
N THR A 59 -20.91 -3.21 13.02
CA THR A 59 -22.25 -3.02 13.62
C THR A 59 -23.34 -3.31 12.58
N SER A 60 -23.07 -3.01 11.31
CA SER A 60 -23.91 -3.35 10.14
C SER A 60 -23.05 -3.50 8.89
N GLY A 61 -23.63 -4.11 7.86
CA GLY A 61 -22.87 -4.48 6.66
C GLY A 61 -22.04 -5.73 6.85
N SER A 62 -21.21 -6.07 5.88
CA SER A 62 -20.38 -7.26 5.92
C SER A 62 -18.96 -7.04 5.41
N VAL A 63 -18.00 -7.77 6.01
CA VAL A 63 -16.65 -7.93 5.46
C VAL A 63 -16.50 -9.38 5.02
N THR A 64 -16.15 -9.61 3.76
CA THR A 64 -15.95 -10.96 3.23
C THR A 64 -14.52 -11.17 2.76
N ILE A 65 -14.05 -12.42 2.86
CA ILE A 65 -12.80 -12.90 2.29
C ILE A 65 -13.18 -14.06 1.35
N ASP A 66 -12.89 -13.90 0.06
CA ASP A 66 -13.29 -14.85 -1.00
C ASP A 66 -14.80 -15.17 -0.97
N GLY A 67 -15.63 -14.15 -0.72
CA GLY A 67 -17.09 -14.27 -0.62
C GLY A 67 -17.62 -14.86 0.69
N VAL A 68 -16.73 -15.28 1.62
CA VAL A 68 -17.15 -15.82 2.92
C VAL A 68 -17.06 -14.71 3.98
N ALA A 69 -18.18 -14.40 4.64
CA ALA A 69 -18.22 -13.39 5.68
C ALA A 69 -17.25 -13.72 6.82
N THR A 70 -16.47 -12.73 7.23
CA THR A 70 -15.51 -12.91 8.35
C THR A 70 -16.22 -13.32 9.63
N THR A 71 -17.42 -12.80 9.86
CA THR A 71 -18.26 -13.13 11.03
C THR A 71 -18.78 -14.57 11.05
N ALA A 72 -18.84 -15.24 9.90
CA ALA A 72 -19.24 -16.66 9.79
C ALA A 72 -18.08 -17.63 10.04
N GLN A 73 -16.83 -17.13 10.14
CA GLN A 73 -15.65 -17.97 10.34
C GLN A 73 -15.25 -18.01 11.82
N ASP A 74 -14.61 -19.08 12.27
CA ASP A 74 -13.98 -19.12 13.59
C ASP A 74 -12.88 -18.05 13.67
N PRO A 75 -12.91 -17.14 14.67
CA PRO A 75 -11.98 -16.02 14.73
C PRO A 75 -10.53 -16.47 14.95
N ILE A 76 -10.29 -17.61 15.59
CA ILE A 76 -8.93 -18.11 15.83
C ILE A 76 -8.37 -18.68 14.53
N ALA A 77 -9.16 -19.50 13.81
CA ALA A 77 -8.78 -20.05 12.52
C ALA A 77 -8.54 -18.95 11.49
N LEU A 78 -9.41 -17.93 11.44
CA LEU A 78 -9.27 -16.77 10.56
C LEU A 78 -7.95 -16.02 10.85
N ARG A 79 -7.67 -15.66 12.09
CA ARG A 79 -6.46 -14.90 12.47
C ARG A 79 -5.17 -15.66 12.20
N ARG A 80 -5.16 -16.99 12.25
CA ARG A 80 -3.99 -17.81 11.92
C ARG A 80 -3.64 -17.79 10.43
N ARG A 81 -4.61 -17.46 9.57
CA ARG A 81 -4.46 -17.40 8.10
C ARG A 81 -4.14 -16.00 7.59
N ILE A 82 -4.14 -14.99 8.47
CA ILE A 82 -3.90 -13.58 8.15
C ILE A 82 -2.63 -13.14 8.86
N GLY A 83 -1.68 -12.59 8.11
CA GLY A 83 -0.52 -11.92 8.68
C GLY A 83 -0.92 -10.52 9.15
N TYR A 84 -0.51 -10.14 10.36
CA TYR A 84 -0.85 -8.82 10.90
C TYR A 84 0.37 -8.12 11.48
N VAL A 85 0.71 -6.98 10.88
CA VAL A 85 1.72 -6.05 11.39
C VAL A 85 0.99 -4.92 12.12
N ILE A 86 1.12 -4.87 13.43
CA ILE A 86 0.47 -3.87 14.28
C ILE A 86 1.37 -2.64 14.43
N GLN A 87 0.77 -1.48 14.65
CA GLN A 87 1.44 -0.18 14.81
C GLN A 87 2.51 -0.20 15.92
N GLN A 88 2.19 -0.77 17.08
CA GLN A 88 3.16 -1.09 18.12
C GLN A 88 3.63 -2.52 17.95
N VAL A 89 4.90 -2.75 17.75
CA VAL A 89 5.48 -4.02 17.26
C VAL A 89 5.00 -5.28 18.01
N GLY A 90 4.64 -5.16 19.29
CA GLY A 90 4.03 -6.24 20.10
C GLY A 90 4.83 -7.55 20.07
N LEU A 91 6.17 -7.47 20.09
CA LEU A 91 7.00 -8.65 20.29
C LEU A 91 6.88 -9.16 21.72
N LEU A 92 6.88 -10.47 21.87
CA LEU A 92 6.85 -11.11 23.17
C LEU A 92 8.24 -10.98 23.83
N PRO A 93 8.38 -10.23 24.94
CA PRO A 93 9.69 -9.84 25.49
C PRO A 93 10.50 -11.01 26.04
N HIS A 94 9.83 -12.10 26.40
CA HIS A 94 10.43 -13.32 26.95
C HIS A 94 10.83 -14.36 25.87
N LEU A 95 10.52 -14.09 24.59
CA LEU A 95 10.89 -14.94 23.47
C LEU A 95 12.03 -14.30 22.66
N THR A 96 12.91 -15.15 22.11
CA THR A 96 13.92 -14.69 21.15
C THR A 96 13.29 -14.21 19.85
N VAL A 97 14.07 -13.55 19.01
CA VAL A 97 13.65 -13.09 17.67
C VAL A 97 13.10 -14.25 16.85
N ALA A 98 13.83 -15.36 16.73
CA ALA A 98 13.35 -16.53 15.97
C ALA A 98 12.04 -17.11 16.54
N LYS A 99 11.89 -17.15 17.85
CA LYS A 99 10.65 -17.61 18.50
C LYS A 99 9.49 -16.64 18.31
N ASN A 100 9.76 -15.32 18.26
CA ASN A 100 8.76 -14.32 17.91
C ASN A 100 8.29 -14.49 16.47
N VAL A 101 9.20 -14.66 15.50
CA VAL A 101 8.86 -14.90 14.09
C VAL A 101 8.07 -16.21 13.95
N GLY A 102 8.53 -17.28 14.55
CA GLY A 102 7.92 -18.61 14.45
C GLY A 102 6.70 -18.87 15.34
N ILE A 103 6.11 -17.84 15.98
CA ILE A 103 5.04 -18.05 16.96
C ILE A 103 3.78 -18.65 16.35
N VAL A 104 3.35 -18.19 15.17
CA VAL A 104 2.14 -18.71 14.50
C VAL A 104 2.35 -20.15 14.04
N PRO A 105 3.42 -20.51 13.30
CA PRO A 105 3.76 -21.90 13.03
C PRO A 105 3.80 -22.78 14.30
N ALA A 106 4.41 -22.30 15.38
CA ALA A 106 4.50 -23.06 16.63
C ALA A 106 3.13 -23.35 17.27
N ILE A 107 2.20 -22.37 17.24
CA ILE A 107 0.82 -22.53 17.75
C ILE A 107 0.02 -23.51 16.87
N THR A 108 0.30 -23.55 15.57
CA THR A 108 -0.34 -24.51 14.65
C THR A 108 0.31 -25.89 14.64
N GLY A 109 1.36 -26.09 15.45
CA GLY A 109 2.05 -27.37 15.61
C GLY A 109 3.19 -27.60 14.62
N ASP A 110 3.47 -26.64 13.72
CA ASP A 110 4.55 -26.77 12.76
C ASP A 110 5.89 -26.29 13.36
N ARG A 111 6.72 -27.25 13.69
CA ARG A 111 8.11 -27.08 14.18
C ARG A 111 9.13 -27.76 13.28
N SER A 112 8.75 -28.00 12.03
CA SER A 112 9.59 -28.73 11.08
C SER A 112 10.91 -27.99 10.79
N PRO A 113 11.94 -28.73 10.34
CA PRO A 113 13.17 -28.10 9.85
C PRO A 113 12.95 -27.12 8.70
N ALA A 114 11.88 -27.32 7.91
CA ALA A 114 11.50 -26.40 6.83
C ALA A 114 11.04 -25.05 7.40
N THR A 115 10.22 -25.08 8.45
CA THR A 115 9.78 -23.87 9.17
C THR A 115 10.94 -23.12 9.82
N GLN A 116 11.92 -23.85 10.36
CA GLN A 116 13.11 -23.20 10.93
C GLN A 116 13.94 -22.49 9.85
N ARG A 117 14.15 -23.13 8.69
CA ARG A 117 14.79 -22.49 7.54
C ARG A 117 14.02 -21.27 7.07
N ARG A 118 12.68 -21.39 6.94
CA ARG A 118 11.82 -20.25 6.56
C ARG A 118 11.95 -19.07 7.52
N ILE A 119 12.06 -19.31 8.83
CA ILE A 119 12.29 -18.24 9.81
C ILE A 119 13.60 -17.52 9.52
N ASP A 120 14.67 -18.26 9.22
CA ASP A 120 15.97 -17.72 8.90
C ASP A 120 15.92 -16.91 7.58
N ASP A 121 15.32 -17.48 6.53
CA ASP A 121 15.12 -16.79 5.25
C ASP A 121 14.32 -15.47 5.43
N LEU A 122 13.30 -15.45 6.27
CA LEU A 122 12.51 -14.27 6.57
C LEU A 122 13.30 -13.22 7.36
N LEU A 123 14.19 -13.63 8.26
CA LEU A 123 15.10 -12.73 8.97
C LEU A 123 16.09 -12.09 7.99
N ASP A 124 16.69 -12.87 7.09
CA ASP A 124 17.56 -12.35 6.04
C ASP A 124 16.80 -11.39 5.11
N LEU A 125 15.57 -11.74 4.72
CA LEU A 125 14.69 -10.92 3.88
C LEU A 125 14.46 -9.53 4.47
N VAL A 126 14.25 -9.44 5.79
CA VAL A 126 14.08 -8.14 6.46
C VAL A 126 15.40 -7.49 6.88
N GLY A 127 16.54 -8.02 6.41
CA GLY A 127 17.87 -7.47 6.67
C GLY A 127 18.32 -7.60 8.13
N LEU A 128 17.99 -8.73 8.74
CA LEU A 128 18.40 -9.12 10.10
C LEU A 128 19.10 -10.48 10.03
N PRO A 129 20.40 -10.56 9.68
CA PRO A 129 21.12 -11.82 9.54
C PRO A 129 20.88 -12.79 10.69
N PRO A 130 20.43 -14.04 10.45
CA PRO A 130 20.06 -14.99 11.51
C PRO A 130 21.21 -15.28 12.48
N ALA A 131 22.45 -15.39 11.97
CA ALA A 131 23.64 -15.63 12.79
C ALA A 131 23.82 -14.58 13.90
N GLU A 132 23.32 -13.36 13.71
CA GLU A 132 23.45 -12.26 14.65
C GLU A 132 22.18 -12.04 15.46
N TYR A 133 20.99 -12.16 14.82
CA TYR A 133 19.73 -11.69 15.42
C TYR A 133 18.84 -12.81 15.95
N ARG A 134 18.97 -14.05 15.47
CA ARG A 134 18.07 -15.15 15.75
C ARG A 134 17.81 -15.37 17.25
N ASP A 135 18.87 -15.29 18.06
CA ASP A 135 18.82 -15.59 19.49
C ASP A 135 18.74 -14.35 20.38
N ARG A 136 18.71 -13.15 19.78
CA ARG A 136 18.48 -11.90 20.53
C ARG A 136 17.05 -11.84 21.07
N TYR A 137 16.89 -11.07 22.14
CA TYR A 137 15.60 -10.75 22.72
C TYR A 137 15.15 -9.35 22.27
N PRO A 138 13.82 -9.04 22.28
CA PRO A 138 13.30 -7.73 21.88
C PRO A 138 13.98 -6.53 22.54
N ARG A 139 14.37 -6.62 23.80
CA ARG A 139 15.11 -5.56 24.53
C ARG A 139 16.50 -5.22 23.94
N GLN A 140 17.03 -6.08 23.09
CA GLN A 140 18.34 -5.92 22.44
C GLN A 140 18.21 -5.34 21.01
N LEU A 141 17.00 -4.97 20.60
CA LEU A 141 16.69 -4.46 19.28
C LEU A 141 16.39 -2.97 19.34
N SER A 142 16.79 -2.24 18.29
CA SER A 142 16.24 -0.90 18.05
C SER A 142 14.77 -0.98 17.66
N GLY A 143 14.01 0.11 17.73
CA GLY A 143 12.61 0.17 17.30
C GLY A 143 12.42 -0.31 15.85
N GLY A 144 13.28 0.13 14.94
CA GLY A 144 13.25 -0.30 13.54
C GLY A 144 13.60 -1.78 13.35
N GLN A 145 14.54 -2.34 14.13
CA GLN A 145 14.82 -3.78 14.10
C GLN A 145 13.63 -4.59 14.62
N ALA A 146 13.00 -4.15 15.71
CA ALA A 146 11.81 -4.79 16.25
C ALA A 146 10.66 -4.78 15.22
N GLN A 147 10.48 -3.68 14.49
CA GLN A 147 9.45 -3.56 13.45
C GLN A 147 9.68 -4.54 12.29
N ARG A 148 10.95 -4.71 11.88
CA ARG A 148 11.34 -5.72 10.87
C ARG A 148 11.09 -7.16 11.34
N VAL A 149 11.32 -7.46 12.61
CA VAL A 149 10.93 -8.76 13.22
C VAL A 149 9.41 -8.93 13.18
N GLY A 150 8.64 -7.88 13.43
CA GLY A 150 7.18 -7.88 13.33
C GLY A 150 6.69 -8.22 11.91
N LEU A 151 7.34 -7.69 10.87
CA LEU A 151 7.06 -8.02 9.47
C LEU A 151 7.41 -9.50 9.17
N ALA A 152 8.59 -9.97 9.56
CA ALA A 152 8.98 -11.36 9.40
C ALA A 152 7.98 -12.32 10.10
N ARG A 153 7.52 -11.97 11.30
CA ARG A 153 6.49 -12.72 12.04
C ARG A 153 5.17 -12.81 11.26
N ALA A 154 4.73 -11.71 10.66
CA ALA A 154 3.48 -11.68 9.90
C ALA A 154 3.55 -12.58 8.65
N LEU A 155 4.73 -12.77 8.07
CA LEU A 155 4.98 -13.59 6.89
C LEU A 155 5.23 -15.08 7.21
N ALA A 156 5.51 -15.42 8.47
CA ALA A 156 6.03 -16.75 8.83
C ALA A 156 5.07 -17.91 8.52
N ALA A 157 3.76 -17.69 8.68
CA ALA A 157 2.72 -18.69 8.38
C ALA A 157 2.29 -18.73 6.90
N ASP A 158 3.00 -18.05 6.01
CA ASP A 158 2.67 -17.93 4.59
C ASP A 158 1.22 -17.46 4.30
N PRO A 159 0.74 -16.39 4.93
CA PRO A 159 -0.63 -15.97 4.79
C PRO A 159 -0.94 -15.50 3.35
N ALA A 160 -2.19 -15.69 2.91
CA ALA A 160 -2.67 -15.12 1.66
C ALA A 160 -2.95 -13.60 1.77
N ILE A 161 -3.28 -13.14 2.97
CA ILE A 161 -3.60 -11.74 3.29
C ILE A 161 -2.61 -11.20 4.32
N LEU A 162 -2.12 -9.99 4.09
CA LEU A 162 -1.35 -9.20 5.04
C LEU A 162 -2.11 -7.92 5.42
N LEU A 163 -2.30 -7.71 6.70
CA LEU A 163 -2.83 -6.47 7.25
C LEU A 163 -1.69 -5.69 7.88
N MET A 164 -1.56 -4.42 7.55
CA MET A 164 -0.47 -3.57 8.04
C MET A 164 -1.02 -2.26 8.58
N ASP A 165 -0.79 -1.99 9.85
CA ASP A 165 -1.24 -0.78 10.55
C ASP A 165 -0.02 0.12 10.80
N GLU A 166 0.22 1.11 9.92
CA GLU A 166 1.35 2.05 9.94
C GLU A 166 2.71 1.37 10.16
N PRO A 167 3.08 0.35 9.34
CA PRO A 167 4.22 -0.52 9.63
C PRO A 167 5.59 0.18 9.56
N PHE A 168 5.68 1.38 9.00
CA PHE A 168 6.93 2.10 8.82
C PHE A 168 7.03 3.39 9.66
N GLY A 169 6.02 3.69 10.50
CA GLY A 169 5.93 4.92 11.26
C GLY A 169 7.11 5.19 12.21
N ALA A 170 7.74 4.13 12.76
CA ALA A 170 8.87 4.25 13.67
C ALA A 170 10.26 4.13 13.00
N LEU A 171 10.32 4.08 11.64
CA LEU A 171 11.57 3.94 10.91
C LEU A 171 12.14 5.30 10.49
N ASP A 172 13.49 5.42 10.51
CA ASP A 172 14.17 6.51 9.83
C ASP A 172 13.96 6.45 8.30
N ALA A 173 14.19 7.57 7.60
CA ALA A 173 13.88 7.70 6.18
C ALA A 173 14.64 6.69 5.28
N ILE A 174 15.90 6.37 5.60
CA ILE A 174 16.72 5.44 4.80
C ILE A 174 16.18 4.00 4.98
N THR A 175 15.98 3.60 6.23
CA THR A 175 15.45 2.28 6.57
C THR A 175 14.02 2.12 6.02
N ARG A 176 13.19 3.15 6.09
CA ARG A 176 11.82 3.17 5.55
C ARG A 176 11.84 2.88 4.04
N ARG A 177 12.60 3.63 3.25
CA ARG A 177 12.70 3.41 1.79
C ARG A 177 13.17 1.99 1.44
N ARG A 178 14.16 1.48 2.17
CA ARG A 178 14.62 0.10 1.97
C ARG A 178 13.53 -0.93 2.27
N MET A 179 12.77 -0.75 3.35
CA MET A 179 11.68 -1.65 3.73
C MET A 179 10.49 -1.57 2.78
N GLN A 180 10.19 -0.39 2.25
CA GLN A 180 9.17 -0.19 1.21
C GLN A 180 9.53 -0.96 -0.07
N ALA A 181 10.76 -0.81 -0.57
CA ALA A 181 11.24 -1.55 -1.73
C ALA A 181 11.20 -3.08 -1.50
N GLU A 182 11.56 -3.53 -0.30
CA GLU A 182 11.52 -4.95 0.05
C GLU A 182 10.08 -5.47 0.12
N LEU A 183 9.14 -4.69 0.68
CA LEU A 183 7.72 -5.04 0.72
C LEU A 183 7.14 -5.16 -0.70
N GLN A 184 7.48 -4.24 -1.61
CA GLN A 184 7.08 -4.32 -3.02
C GLN A 184 7.62 -5.59 -3.68
N ARG A 185 8.90 -5.94 -3.42
CA ARG A 185 9.49 -7.17 -3.94
C ARG A 185 8.75 -8.41 -3.43
N ILE A 186 8.46 -8.47 -2.14
CA ILE A 186 7.68 -9.56 -1.51
C ILE A 186 6.29 -9.67 -2.15
N GLN A 187 5.59 -8.54 -2.28
CA GLN A 187 4.24 -8.52 -2.86
C GLN A 187 4.25 -9.04 -4.31
N ARG A 188 5.16 -8.56 -5.17
CA ARG A 188 5.28 -9.00 -6.57
C ARG A 188 5.65 -10.49 -6.69
N THR A 189 6.58 -10.97 -5.85
CA THR A 189 7.06 -12.36 -5.91
C THR A 189 6.03 -13.34 -5.35
N MET A 190 5.38 -12.99 -4.24
CA MET A 190 4.49 -13.88 -3.50
C MET A 190 3.01 -13.61 -3.80
N GLN A 191 2.69 -12.56 -4.56
CA GLN A 191 1.33 -12.14 -4.95
C GLN A 191 0.35 -12.12 -3.76
N LYS A 192 0.79 -11.57 -2.62
CA LYS A 192 -0.05 -11.43 -1.43
C LYS A 192 -1.05 -10.28 -1.60
N THR A 193 -2.26 -10.46 -1.10
CA THR A 193 -3.21 -9.36 -0.95
C THR A 193 -2.87 -8.59 0.31
N ILE A 194 -2.60 -7.29 0.17
CA ILE A 194 -2.15 -6.44 1.28
C ILE A 194 -3.15 -5.32 1.51
N LEU A 195 -3.63 -5.18 2.74
CA LEU A 195 -4.38 -4.00 3.18
C LEU A 195 -3.48 -3.22 4.14
N PHE A 196 -3.15 -2.00 3.76
CA PHE A 196 -2.11 -1.20 4.38
C PHE A 196 -2.67 0.15 4.87
N VAL A 197 -2.58 0.44 6.14
CA VAL A 197 -2.97 1.74 6.72
C VAL A 197 -1.75 2.66 6.74
N THR A 198 -1.93 3.86 6.19
CA THR A 198 -0.96 4.95 6.29
C THR A 198 -1.67 6.31 6.35
N HIS A 199 -0.96 7.30 6.87
CA HIS A 199 -1.30 8.72 6.75
C HIS A 199 -0.34 9.47 5.81
N ASP A 200 0.67 8.78 5.29
CA ASP A 200 1.68 9.31 4.38
C ASP A 200 1.22 9.09 2.92
N VAL A 201 1.04 10.20 2.21
CA VAL A 201 0.54 10.18 0.83
C VAL A 201 1.58 9.60 -0.12
N ASP A 202 2.86 9.94 0.05
CA ASP A 202 3.94 9.43 -0.81
C ASP A 202 4.10 7.92 -0.66
N GLU A 203 3.92 7.41 0.56
CA GLU A 203 3.88 5.98 0.82
C GLU A 203 2.70 5.30 0.11
N ALA A 204 1.49 5.91 0.18
CA ALA A 204 0.31 5.37 -0.47
C ALA A 204 0.46 5.34 -1.99
N PHE A 205 1.07 6.35 -2.58
CA PHE A 205 1.26 6.46 -4.02
C PHE A 205 2.38 5.57 -4.55
N SER A 206 3.49 5.44 -3.79
CA SER A 206 4.63 4.63 -4.20
C SER A 206 4.39 3.12 -4.08
N LEU A 207 3.55 2.70 -3.11
CA LEU A 207 3.35 1.28 -2.81
C LEU A 207 2.02 0.73 -3.32
N GLY A 208 0.97 1.56 -3.38
CA GLY A 208 -0.39 1.11 -3.58
C GLY A 208 -0.74 0.85 -5.06
N ASP A 209 -1.32 -0.31 -5.34
CA ASP A 209 -2.04 -0.55 -6.59
C ASP A 209 -3.40 0.17 -6.57
N HIS A 210 -4.01 0.25 -5.38
CA HIS A 210 -5.27 0.95 -5.13
C HIS A 210 -5.17 1.74 -3.83
N ILE A 211 -5.89 2.86 -3.78
CA ILE A 211 -5.98 3.72 -2.60
C ILE A 211 -7.46 3.93 -2.27
N ALA A 212 -7.84 3.64 -1.02
CA ALA A 212 -9.11 4.01 -0.43
C ALA A 212 -8.90 5.25 0.44
N VAL A 213 -9.39 6.38 -0.01
CA VAL A 213 -9.33 7.65 0.74
C VAL A 213 -10.51 7.72 1.70
N LEU A 214 -10.21 7.87 2.99
CA LEU A 214 -11.20 7.89 4.06
C LEU A 214 -11.22 9.26 4.78
N SER A 215 -12.41 9.75 5.05
CA SER A 215 -12.63 10.96 5.84
C SER A 215 -13.85 10.79 6.75
N ALA A 216 -13.74 11.15 8.03
CA ALA A 216 -14.83 11.10 9.00
C ALA A 216 -15.63 9.77 8.97
N GLY A 217 -14.96 8.65 8.83
CA GLY A 217 -15.56 7.31 8.80
C GLY A 217 -16.14 6.91 7.44
N ARG A 218 -16.09 7.75 6.41
CA ARG A 218 -16.65 7.50 5.08
C ARG A 218 -15.58 7.31 4.03
N LEU A 219 -15.90 6.55 2.99
CA LEU A 219 -15.08 6.42 1.80
C LEU A 219 -15.36 7.61 0.88
N GLU A 220 -14.35 8.45 0.68
CA GLU A 220 -14.39 9.59 -0.24
C GLU A 220 -14.13 9.17 -1.68
N GLN A 221 -13.13 8.31 -1.88
CA GLN A 221 -12.78 7.77 -3.19
C GLN A 221 -12.01 6.47 -3.06
N PHE A 222 -12.22 5.56 -4.01
CA PHE A 222 -11.42 4.36 -4.20
C PHE A 222 -10.96 4.30 -5.66
N GLY A 223 -9.67 4.09 -5.89
CA GLY A 223 -9.12 4.03 -7.25
C GLY A 223 -7.61 3.79 -7.26
N THR A 224 -7.03 3.81 -8.45
CA THR A 224 -5.58 3.78 -8.62
C THR A 224 -4.96 5.13 -8.24
N PRO A 225 -3.66 5.21 -7.90
CA PRO A 225 -2.96 6.48 -7.68
C PRO A 225 -3.20 7.49 -8.80
N SER A 226 -3.09 7.06 -10.06
CA SER A 226 -3.34 7.91 -11.23
C SER A 226 -4.77 8.46 -11.27
N ALA A 227 -5.79 7.63 -10.97
CA ALA A 227 -7.18 8.08 -10.95
C ALA A 227 -7.44 9.15 -9.88
N LEU A 228 -6.79 9.06 -8.72
CA LEU A 228 -6.91 10.04 -7.65
C LEU A 228 -6.30 11.40 -8.04
N LEU A 229 -5.23 11.40 -8.84
CA LEU A 229 -4.58 12.63 -9.33
C LEU A 229 -5.34 13.27 -10.50
N THR A 230 -5.85 12.45 -11.43
CA THR A 230 -6.47 12.96 -12.67
C THR A 230 -7.95 13.28 -12.50
N ALA A 231 -8.65 12.61 -11.59
CA ALA A 231 -10.08 12.75 -11.37
C ALA A 231 -10.44 12.64 -9.87
N PRO A 232 -9.98 13.58 -9.02
CA PRO A 232 -10.32 13.58 -7.61
C PRO A 232 -11.83 13.79 -7.41
N ALA A 233 -12.48 12.91 -6.61
CA ALA A 233 -13.93 12.92 -6.42
C ALA A 233 -14.42 14.13 -5.60
N SER A 234 -13.54 14.78 -4.83
CA SER A 234 -13.89 15.95 -4.02
C SER A 234 -12.68 16.87 -3.83
N ALA A 235 -12.95 18.13 -3.45
CA ALA A 235 -11.89 19.07 -3.08
C ALA A 235 -11.05 18.58 -1.88
N PHE A 236 -11.62 17.74 -1.02
CA PHE A 236 -10.88 17.10 0.06
C PHE A 236 -9.84 16.11 -0.51
N VAL A 237 -10.24 15.24 -1.43
CA VAL A 237 -9.33 14.29 -2.08
C VAL A 237 -8.23 15.05 -2.82
N SER A 238 -8.58 16.04 -3.68
CA SER A 238 -7.60 16.86 -4.42
C SER A 238 -6.53 17.44 -3.49
N ARG A 239 -6.93 18.10 -2.40
CA ARG A 239 -5.97 18.67 -1.44
C ARG A 239 -5.15 17.62 -0.71
N LEU A 240 -5.77 16.49 -0.30
CA LEU A 240 -5.08 15.43 0.44
C LEU A 240 -3.97 14.80 -0.40
N VAL A 241 -4.27 14.50 -1.66
CA VAL A 241 -3.32 13.82 -2.56
C VAL A 241 -2.39 14.78 -3.31
N GLY A 242 -2.60 16.10 -3.19
CA GLY A 242 -1.83 17.10 -3.94
C GLY A 242 -2.07 17.00 -5.45
N ALA A 243 -3.32 16.78 -5.86
CA ALA A 243 -3.67 16.62 -7.28
C ALA A 243 -3.34 17.86 -8.14
N ASP A 244 -3.33 19.05 -7.51
CA ASP A 244 -2.98 20.31 -8.16
C ASP A 244 -1.46 20.59 -8.18
N GLU A 245 -0.64 19.74 -7.57
CA GLU A 245 0.81 19.88 -7.51
C GLU A 245 1.48 19.27 -8.74
N SER A 246 2.03 20.11 -9.64
CA SER A 246 2.67 19.67 -10.88
C SER A 246 3.80 18.66 -10.66
N LEU A 247 4.58 18.81 -9.57
CA LEU A 247 5.66 17.87 -9.25
C LEU A 247 5.11 16.47 -8.92
N ARG A 248 4.00 16.40 -8.17
CA ARG A 248 3.38 15.12 -7.84
C ARG A 248 2.78 14.45 -9.08
N GLN A 249 2.17 15.21 -9.97
CA GLN A 249 1.69 14.69 -11.25
C GLN A 249 2.84 14.11 -12.08
N LEU A 250 3.97 14.81 -12.17
CA LEU A 250 5.16 14.31 -12.87
C LEU A 250 5.68 13.01 -12.27
N GLU A 251 5.72 12.91 -10.94
CA GLU A 251 6.31 11.78 -10.22
C GLU A 251 5.47 10.50 -10.31
N TYR A 252 4.13 10.63 -10.32
CA TYR A 252 3.24 9.47 -10.20
C TYR A 252 2.36 9.18 -11.41
N LEU A 253 2.23 10.11 -12.37
CA LEU A 253 1.47 9.83 -13.60
C LEU A 253 2.34 9.07 -14.59
N PRO A 254 1.80 7.97 -15.19
CA PRO A 254 2.49 7.24 -16.23
C PRO A 254 2.49 8.03 -17.56
N VAL A 255 3.47 7.77 -18.42
CA VAL A 255 3.59 8.41 -19.74
C VAL A 255 2.37 8.16 -20.62
N THR A 256 1.61 7.10 -20.37
CA THR A 256 0.35 6.79 -21.07
C THR A 256 -0.71 7.86 -20.91
N THR A 257 -0.62 8.70 -19.86
CA THR A 257 -1.55 9.83 -19.63
C THR A 257 -1.43 10.94 -20.67
N VAL A 258 -0.27 11.03 -21.37
CA VAL A 258 0.05 12.11 -22.32
C VAL A 258 0.43 11.60 -23.70
N LEU A 259 0.09 10.35 -24.03
CA LEU A 259 0.44 9.75 -25.33
C LEU A 259 -0.14 10.54 -26.49
N GLU A 260 0.71 10.86 -27.44
CA GLU A 260 0.35 11.35 -28.74
C GLU A 260 0.46 10.21 -29.78
N PRO A 261 -0.50 10.08 -30.73
CA PRO A 261 -0.51 8.97 -31.67
C PRO A 261 0.59 9.06 -32.71
N GLY A 262 1.05 7.92 -33.21
CA GLY A 262 2.06 7.81 -34.27
C GLY A 262 3.50 7.78 -33.75
N PRO A 263 4.47 7.52 -34.65
CA PRO A 263 5.89 7.52 -34.32
C PRO A 263 6.41 8.96 -34.16
N PRO A 264 7.41 9.18 -33.28
CA PRO A 264 8.13 10.44 -33.19
C PRO A 264 8.91 10.70 -34.52
N GLN A 265 9.03 11.96 -34.93
CA GLN A 265 9.59 12.31 -36.23
C GLN A 265 11.10 12.06 -36.36
N ASP A 266 11.87 12.19 -35.27
CA ASP A 266 13.32 11.99 -35.24
C ASP A 266 13.74 11.46 -33.88
N THR A 267 13.74 10.15 -33.71
CA THR A 267 14.22 9.61 -32.42
C THR A 267 15.28 8.54 -32.64
N THR A 268 16.47 8.80 -32.10
CA THR A 268 17.56 7.84 -31.96
C THR A 268 17.68 7.37 -30.51
N ALA A 269 16.88 7.95 -29.60
CA ALA A 269 16.89 7.59 -28.19
C ALA A 269 16.13 6.28 -27.94
N GLU A 270 16.57 5.57 -26.93
CA GLU A 270 15.89 4.38 -26.41
C GLU A 270 14.45 4.71 -26.00
N PRO A 271 13.45 3.91 -26.40
CA PRO A 271 12.06 4.17 -26.07
C PRO A 271 11.79 4.10 -24.56
N LEU A 272 10.72 4.78 -24.14
CA LEU A 272 10.17 4.69 -22.78
C LEU A 272 9.25 3.48 -22.68
N ALA A 273 9.16 2.86 -21.50
CA ALA A 273 8.13 1.89 -21.20
C ALA A 273 6.79 2.60 -20.89
N ALA A 274 5.67 1.96 -21.22
CA ALA A 274 4.33 2.51 -20.95
C ALA A 274 4.09 2.83 -19.46
N GLY A 275 4.76 2.10 -18.56
CA GLY A 275 4.71 2.32 -17.11
C GLY A 275 5.68 3.39 -16.57
N ASP A 276 6.54 3.98 -17.41
CA ASP A 276 7.44 5.06 -16.99
C ASP A 276 6.64 6.30 -16.58
N THR A 277 7.18 7.08 -15.62
CA THR A 277 6.51 8.29 -15.14
C THR A 277 6.77 9.50 -16.03
N LEU A 278 5.90 10.51 -15.93
CA LEU A 278 6.10 11.79 -16.63
C LEU A 278 7.41 12.46 -16.22
N LEU A 279 7.85 12.29 -14.97
CA LEU A 279 9.15 12.79 -14.50
C LEU A 279 10.30 12.13 -15.27
N HIS A 280 10.27 10.79 -15.38
CA HIS A 280 11.29 10.05 -16.14
C HIS A 280 11.33 10.52 -17.61
N ALA A 281 10.15 10.61 -18.24
CA ALA A 281 10.05 11.12 -19.61
C ALA A 281 10.61 12.54 -19.76
N THR A 282 10.30 13.44 -18.81
CA THR A 282 10.79 14.82 -18.80
C THR A 282 12.31 14.87 -18.74
N LEU A 283 12.91 14.12 -17.81
CA LEU A 283 14.37 14.05 -17.66
C LEU A 283 15.03 13.49 -18.93
N ARG A 284 14.51 12.40 -19.49
CA ARG A 284 15.02 11.78 -20.72
C ARG A 284 14.94 12.72 -21.94
N LEU A 285 13.83 13.47 -22.09
CA LEU A 285 13.69 14.49 -23.15
C LEU A 285 14.72 15.61 -22.99
N MET A 286 14.96 16.08 -21.75
CA MET A 286 15.95 17.12 -21.48
C MET A 286 17.38 16.63 -21.73
N GLU A 287 17.73 15.43 -21.29
CA GLU A 287 19.05 14.83 -21.43
C GLU A 287 19.38 14.51 -22.90
N SER A 288 18.43 13.96 -23.64
CA SER A 288 18.61 13.60 -25.05
C SER A 288 18.56 14.78 -26.02
N GLY A 289 17.96 15.91 -25.59
CA GLY A 289 17.69 17.07 -26.47
C GLY A 289 16.67 16.78 -27.56
N GLN A 290 15.95 15.66 -27.48
CA GLN A 290 14.97 15.29 -28.51
C GLN A 290 13.62 15.97 -28.26
N SER A 291 12.88 16.21 -29.33
CA SER A 291 11.54 16.81 -29.23
C SER A 291 10.47 15.83 -28.75
N ALA A 292 10.69 14.53 -28.96
CA ALA A 292 9.78 13.46 -28.61
C ALA A 292 10.52 12.15 -28.29
N LEU A 293 9.93 11.29 -27.47
CA LEU A 293 10.40 9.92 -27.20
C LEU A 293 9.28 8.92 -27.51
N ALA A 294 9.64 7.82 -28.19
CA ALA A 294 8.72 6.71 -28.42
C ALA A 294 8.35 6.04 -27.10
N VAL A 295 7.11 5.53 -27.00
CA VAL A 295 6.63 4.74 -25.88
C VAL A 295 6.27 3.35 -26.36
N VAL A 296 6.75 2.33 -25.65
CA VAL A 296 6.50 0.91 -25.97
C VAL A 296 5.78 0.22 -24.80
N ASP A 297 4.88 -0.69 -25.17
CA ASP A 297 4.19 -1.59 -24.24
C ASP A 297 4.31 -3.01 -24.81
N ASP A 298 4.82 -3.95 -24.01
CA ASP A 298 5.11 -5.33 -24.44
C ASP A 298 5.84 -5.44 -25.80
N GLY A 299 6.81 -4.54 -26.02
CA GLY A 299 7.62 -4.49 -27.25
C GLY A 299 6.92 -3.89 -28.47
N ARG A 300 5.68 -3.38 -28.33
CA ARG A 300 4.95 -2.65 -29.39
C ARG A 300 4.94 -1.16 -29.08
N MET A 301 5.20 -0.35 -30.10
CA MET A 301 5.07 1.09 -29.98
C MET A 301 3.59 1.48 -29.86
N VAL A 302 3.24 2.19 -28.77
CA VAL A 302 1.88 2.65 -28.47
C VAL A 302 1.67 4.14 -28.75
N GLY A 303 2.75 4.89 -28.97
CA GLY A 303 2.72 6.32 -29.26
C GLY A 303 4.04 7.00 -28.94
N HIS A 304 4.01 8.31 -28.73
CA HIS A 304 5.16 9.09 -28.30
C HIS A 304 4.77 10.15 -27.28
N VAL A 305 5.76 10.70 -26.60
CA VAL A 305 5.61 11.74 -25.56
C VAL A 305 6.47 12.94 -25.92
N THR A 306 5.93 14.15 -25.72
CA THR A 306 6.60 15.43 -25.94
C THR A 306 6.57 16.27 -24.65
N LEU A 307 7.53 17.21 -24.49
CA LEU A 307 7.47 18.19 -23.38
C LEU A 307 6.19 19.05 -23.45
N ALA A 308 5.70 19.35 -24.66
CA ALA A 308 4.47 20.10 -24.85
C ALA A 308 3.23 19.31 -24.39
N GLY A 309 3.18 18.00 -24.67
CA GLY A 309 2.14 17.10 -24.18
C GLY A 309 2.10 17.02 -22.65
N ILE A 310 3.28 16.84 -22.04
CA ILE A 310 3.43 16.84 -20.57
C ILE A 310 2.95 18.18 -19.99
N ALA A 311 3.43 19.31 -20.51
CA ALA A 311 3.05 20.63 -20.03
C ALA A 311 1.56 20.95 -20.23
N ARG A 312 0.88 20.33 -21.19
CA ARG A 312 -0.57 20.47 -21.41
C ARG A 312 -1.37 19.83 -20.26
N VAL A 313 -0.98 18.62 -19.86
CA VAL A 313 -1.64 17.90 -18.73
C VAL A 313 -1.43 18.66 -17.44
N LEU A 314 -0.20 19.10 -17.14
CA LEU A 314 0.11 19.87 -15.93
C LEU A 314 -0.69 21.19 -15.85
N ARG A 315 -0.95 21.85 -16.98
CA ARG A 315 -1.75 23.09 -17.03
C ARG A 315 -3.26 22.85 -16.98
N GLY A 316 -3.73 21.72 -17.49
CA GLY A 316 -5.15 21.37 -17.51
C GLY A 316 -5.75 21.18 -16.11
N HIS A 317 -4.94 20.82 -15.13
CA HIS A 317 -5.34 20.64 -13.73
C HIS A 317 -5.18 21.94 -12.91
N ALA A 318 -4.36 22.89 -13.33
CA ALA A 318 -4.17 24.17 -12.65
C ALA A 318 -5.35 25.18 -12.86
N GLY A 319 -6.33 24.84 -13.69
CA GLY A 319 -7.40 25.76 -14.11
C GLY A 319 -8.73 25.66 -13.37
N THR A 320 -8.88 24.84 -12.32
CA THR A 320 -10.17 24.62 -11.64
C THR A 320 -10.25 25.14 -10.20
N ALA A 321 -9.28 25.90 -9.72
CA ALA A 321 -9.44 26.62 -8.46
C ALA A 321 -10.26 27.91 -8.71
N PRO A 322 -11.48 28.07 -8.19
CA PRO A 322 -12.11 29.39 -8.15
C PRO A 322 -11.27 30.26 -7.20
N LEU A 323 -10.78 31.39 -7.73
CA LEU A 323 -10.29 32.49 -6.92
C LEU A 323 -11.41 32.82 -5.91
N ALA A 324 -11.22 32.44 -4.65
CA ALA A 324 -12.04 32.96 -3.57
C ALA A 324 -11.72 34.46 -3.50
N ALA A 325 -12.66 35.30 -3.94
CA ALA A 325 -12.68 36.70 -3.65
C ALA A 325 -12.94 36.86 -2.14
N GLU A 326 -12.09 37.65 -1.53
CA GLU A 326 -12.07 38.31 -0.22
C GLU A 326 -13.23 38.04 0.74
#